data_149d47e9453bdaaadd0cbdd4b0dc2ca5
#
_entry.id   149d47e9453bdaaadd0cbdd4b0dc2ca5
#
_cell.length_a   1.000
_cell.length_b   1.000
_cell.length_c   1.000
_cell.angle_alpha   90.00
_cell.angle_beta   90.00
_cell.angle_gamma   90.00
#
_symmetry.space_group_name_H-M   'P 1'
#
loop_
_entity.id
_entity.type
_entity.pdbx_description
1 polymer ?
#
loop_
_entity_poly.entity_id
_entity_poly.type
_entity_poly.pdbx_seq_one_letter_code
_entity_poly.pdbx_strand_id
1 'polypeptide(L)'
;MPAMGARPAGAADEAGAAHAVRQMFDSIAPRYDLLNHLLSANVDRLWWRRTARRFRATLARPESAILDICCGTGDLTMALLKLRPTGARPVLAADFARGMLRLAARKFGEKALRKPGTDEAPYAVPLEADALHLPLRAASLDLIVTAFGFRNLANYEAGLREFHRTLKPGGQLGILEFSEPGGLIGKAYALYFRRVLPAIGRLICGQDGAYNYLPTSVGDFPPPHQMLQMMQSAGFVDCAWQPYTFAIAGLYTATRPPLL
;
A
#
# COMPACT_ATOMS: atom_id res chain seq x y z
N MET A 1 4.77 0.32 -25.81
CA MET A 1 3.64 1.01 -25.17
C MET A 1 4.17 1.82 -24.00
N PRO A 2 3.63 3.00 -23.66
CA PRO A 2 4.04 3.70 -22.45
C PRO A 2 3.78 2.81 -21.23
N ALA A 3 4.68 2.86 -20.24
CA ALA A 3 4.54 2.09 -19.01
C ALA A 3 3.22 2.44 -18.29
N MET A 4 2.55 1.41 -17.77
CA MET A 4 1.29 1.59 -17.04
C MET A 4 1.59 2.08 -15.61
N GLY A 5 0.91 3.15 -15.18
CA GLY A 5 1.12 3.75 -13.86
C GLY A 5 0.23 4.97 -13.65
N ALA A 6 0.33 5.58 -12.46
CA ALA A 6 -0.39 6.78 -12.12
C ALA A 6 -0.10 7.93 -13.12
N ARG A 7 -1.15 8.64 -13.55
CA ARG A 7 -1.06 9.77 -14.47
C ARG A 7 -1.93 10.92 -13.94
N PRO A 8 -1.48 11.61 -12.86
CA PRO A 8 -2.19 12.78 -12.39
C PRO A 8 -2.23 13.87 -13.47
N ALA A 9 -3.29 14.67 -13.46
CA ALA A 9 -3.48 15.73 -14.46
C ALA A 9 -2.27 16.68 -14.50
N GLY A 10 -1.76 16.94 -15.70
CA GLY A 10 -0.60 17.83 -15.92
C GLY A 10 0.77 17.15 -15.81
N ALA A 11 0.86 15.87 -15.50
CA ALA A 11 2.13 15.15 -15.52
C ALA A 11 2.55 14.79 -16.94
N ALA A 12 3.72 15.27 -17.37
CA ALA A 12 4.26 15.02 -18.72
C ALA A 12 5.00 13.67 -18.82
N ASP A 13 5.57 13.21 -17.72
CA ASP A 13 6.39 12.00 -17.62
C ASP A 13 6.24 11.30 -16.27
N GLU A 14 6.97 10.22 -16.05
CA GLU A 14 6.94 9.44 -14.81
C GLU A 14 7.45 10.24 -13.59
N ALA A 15 8.48 11.05 -13.77
CA ALA A 15 9.05 11.88 -12.71
C ALA A 15 8.07 12.97 -12.28
N GLY A 16 7.41 13.63 -13.25
CA GLY A 16 6.34 14.60 -13.00
C GLY A 16 5.13 13.97 -12.32
N ALA A 17 4.75 12.75 -12.70
CA ALA A 17 3.68 12.00 -12.07
C ALA A 17 4.01 11.68 -10.60
N ALA A 18 5.19 11.15 -10.33
CA ALA A 18 5.65 10.85 -8.97
C ALA A 18 5.71 12.12 -8.10
N HIS A 19 6.21 13.24 -8.66
CA HIS A 19 6.28 14.52 -7.96
C HIS A 19 4.89 15.06 -7.59
N ALA A 20 3.96 15.06 -8.55
CA ALA A 20 2.59 15.55 -8.33
C ALA A 20 1.85 14.70 -7.27
N VAL A 21 1.99 13.37 -7.32
CA VAL A 21 1.43 12.47 -6.32
C VAL A 21 2.02 12.73 -4.94
N ARG A 22 3.36 12.91 -4.83
CA ARG A 22 4.03 13.24 -3.57
C ARG A 22 3.51 14.52 -2.96
N GLN A 23 3.46 15.62 -3.73
CA GLN A 23 2.95 16.90 -3.26
C GLN A 23 1.50 16.81 -2.79
N MET A 24 0.66 16.09 -3.53
CA MET A 24 -0.73 15.88 -3.16
C MET A 24 -0.83 15.18 -1.79
N PHE A 25 -0.10 14.08 -1.58
CA PHE A 25 -0.13 13.36 -0.29
C PHE A 25 0.45 14.18 0.87
N ASP A 26 1.51 14.95 0.64
CA ASP A 26 2.06 15.85 1.67
C ASP A 26 1.03 16.93 2.06
N SER A 27 0.24 17.47 1.12
CA SER A 27 -0.76 18.51 1.38
C SER A 27 -1.96 18.00 2.19
N ILE A 28 -2.41 16.76 1.94
CA ILE A 28 -3.59 16.19 2.61
C ILE A 28 -3.26 15.42 3.89
N ALA A 29 -1.98 15.17 4.16
CA ALA A 29 -1.52 14.34 5.27
C ALA A 29 -2.23 14.64 6.61
N PRO A 30 -2.43 15.92 7.05
CA PRO A 30 -3.07 16.20 8.34
C PRO A 30 -4.52 15.73 8.47
N ARG A 31 -5.21 15.53 7.34
CA ARG A 31 -6.63 15.14 7.32
C ARG A 31 -6.86 13.73 6.75
N TYR A 32 -5.78 13.09 6.32
CA TYR A 32 -5.83 11.83 5.57
C TYR A 32 -6.53 10.70 6.33
N ASP A 33 -6.15 10.46 7.59
CA ASP A 33 -6.73 9.39 8.40
C ASP A 33 -8.23 9.60 8.66
N LEU A 34 -8.62 10.83 9.03
CA LEU A 34 -10.02 11.15 9.28
C LEU A 34 -10.89 10.86 8.07
N LEU A 35 -10.38 11.25 6.89
CA LEU A 35 -11.12 11.09 5.65
C LEU A 35 -11.21 9.63 5.21
N ASN A 36 -10.11 8.87 5.28
CA ASN A 36 -10.12 7.46 4.94
C ASN A 36 -11.09 6.68 5.84
N HIS A 37 -11.07 6.90 7.13
CA HIS A 37 -11.99 6.24 8.06
C HIS A 37 -13.45 6.62 7.84
N LEU A 38 -13.71 7.90 7.55
CA LEU A 38 -15.06 8.37 7.26
C LEU A 38 -15.58 7.80 5.94
N LEU A 39 -14.73 7.81 4.89
CA LEU A 39 -15.10 7.36 3.55
C LEU A 39 -15.25 5.84 3.44
N SER A 40 -14.48 5.09 4.21
CA SER A 40 -14.59 3.62 4.29
C SER A 40 -15.61 3.14 5.32
N ALA A 41 -16.25 4.04 6.09
CA ALA A 41 -17.06 3.71 7.26
C ALA A 41 -16.32 2.75 8.22
N ASN A 42 -14.98 2.92 8.37
CA ASN A 42 -14.07 2.07 9.15
C ASN A 42 -13.92 0.60 8.65
N VAL A 43 -14.42 0.26 7.47
CA VAL A 43 -14.24 -1.08 6.89
C VAL A 43 -12.78 -1.34 6.52
N ASP A 44 -11.99 -0.31 6.23
CA ASP A 44 -10.54 -0.35 6.02
C ASP A 44 -9.79 -1.07 7.14
N ARG A 45 -10.18 -0.87 8.41
CA ARG A 45 -9.61 -1.57 9.57
C ARG A 45 -9.78 -3.09 9.49
N LEU A 46 -10.90 -3.56 8.95
CA LEU A 46 -11.13 -4.98 8.70
C LEU A 46 -10.21 -5.48 7.59
N TRP A 47 -10.06 -4.71 6.51
CA TRP A 47 -9.20 -5.06 5.39
C TRP A 47 -7.73 -5.18 5.81
N TRP A 48 -7.18 -4.22 6.58
CA TRP A 48 -5.81 -4.30 7.10
C TRP A 48 -5.60 -5.52 8.00
N ARG A 49 -6.55 -5.79 8.93
CA ARG A 49 -6.48 -6.96 9.80
C ARG A 49 -6.51 -8.27 9.00
N ARG A 50 -7.36 -8.35 7.98
CA ARG A 50 -7.48 -9.53 7.12
C ARG A 50 -6.21 -9.71 6.29
N THR A 51 -5.65 -8.64 5.74
CA THR A 51 -4.38 -8.64 5.02
C THR A 51 -3.24 -9.09 5.91
N ALA A 52 -3.08 -8.53 7.10
CA ALA A 52 -2.05 -8.96 8.05
C ALA A 52 -2.19 -10.46 8.41
N ARG A 53 -3.41 -10.93 8.66
CA ARG A 53 -3.67 -12.36 8.96
C ARG A 53 -3.29 -13.30 7.82
N ARG A 54 -3.39 -12.87 6.57
CA ARG A 54 -2.97 -13.67 5.40
C ARG A 54 -1.50 -14.05 5.47
N PHE A 55 -0.67 -13.19 6.06
CA PHE A 55 0.77 -13.37 6.20
C PHE A 55 1.20 -13.77 7.62
N ARG A 56 0.27 -14.28 8.43
CA ARG A 56 0.54 -14.60 9.85
C ARG A 56 1.74 -15.51 10.04
N ALA A 57 1.91 -16.52 9.19
CA ALA A 57 3.03 -17.48 9.30
C ALA A 57 4.38 -16.76 9.16
N THR A 58 4.53 -15.85 8.19
CA THR A 58 5.74 -15.05 8.01
C THR A 58 5.91 -14.01 9.12
N LEU A 59 4.81 -13.36 9.55
CA LEU A 59 4.83 -12.37 10.63
C LEU A 59 5.20 -12.98 11.98
N ALA A 60 4.85 -14.25 12.25
CA ALA A 60 5.15 -14.94 13.49
C ALA A 60 6.63 -15.33 13.63
N ARG A 61 7.43 -15.30 12.57
CA ARG A 61 8.87 -15.57 12.63
C ARG A 61 9.63 -14.31 13.05
N PRO A 62 10.32 -14.30 14.22
CA PRO A 62 10.99 -13.09 14.75
C PRO A 62 12.02 -12.51 13.77
N GLU A 63 12.74 -13.37 13.05
CA GLU A 63 13.82 -13.01 12.13
C GLU A 63 13.34 -12.48 10.78
N SER A 64 12.05 -12.62 10.43
CA SER A 64 11.52 -12.17 9.14
C SER A 64 11.71 -10.68 8.94
N ALA A 65 12.30 -10.32 7.82
CA ALA A 65 12.44 -8.95 7.35
C ALA A 65 11.19 -8.52 6.56
N ILE A 66 10.50 -7.51 7.03
CA ILE A 66 9.18 -7.11 6.52
C ILE A 66 9.23 -5.65 6.12
N LEU A 67 8.67 -5.34 4.94
CA LEU A 67 8.48 -4.00 4.42
C LEU A 67 6.99 -3.75 4.20
N ASP A 68 6.48 -2.67 4.78
CA ASP A 68 5.22 -2.02 4.40
C ASP A 68 5.58 -0.81 3.53
N ILE A 69 5.37 -0.91 2.22
CA ILE A 69 5.72 0.12 1.25
C ILE A 69 4.50 0.96 0.86
N CYS A 70 4.67 2.25 0.65
CA CYS A 70 3.60 3.23 0.56
C CYS A 70 2.73 3.17 1.84
N CYS A 71 3.40 3.13 2.99
CA CYS A 71 2.75 2.89 4.29
C CYS A 71 1.82 4.03 4.72
N GLY A 72 1.91 5.20 4.09
CA GLY A 72 1.13 6.38 4.44
C GLY A 72 1.32 6.75 5.92
N THR A 73 0.23 6.83 6.66
CA THR A 73 0.23 7.09 8.11
C THR A 73 0.42 5.83 8.96
N GLY A 74 0.69 4.65 8.36
CA GLY A 74 1.10 3.44 9.05
C GLY A 74 -0.01 2.53 9.57
N ASP A 75 -1.24 2.61 9.05
CA ASP A 75 -2.36 1.79 9.55
C ASP A 75 -2.18 0.30 9.26
N LEU A 76 -1.71 -0.09 8.06
CA LEU A 76 -1.36 -1.47 7.78
C LEU A 76 -0.18 -1.90 8.65
N THR A 77 0.86 -1.07 8.78
CA THR A 77 2.01 -1.34 9.67
C THR A 77 1.54 -1.69 11.08
N MET A 78 0.61 -0.91 11.66
CA MET A 78 0.05 -1.18 12.98
C MET A 78 -0.72 -2.51 13.06
N ALA A 79 -1.36 -2.92 11.96
CA ALA A 79 -2.02 -4.23 11.89
C ALA A 79 -1.01 -5.39 11.81
N LEU A 80 0.12 -5.20 11.12
CA LEU A 80 1.22 -6.17 11.06
C LEU A 80 1.88 -6.35 12.42
N LEU A 81 2.20 -5.24 13.11
CA LEU A 81 2.85 -5.25 14.43
C LEU A 81 2.08 -6.08 15.46
N LYS A 82 0.74 -6.10 15.40
CA LYS A 82 -0.11 -6.91 16.30
C LYS A 82 0.09 -8.43 16.15
N LEU A 83 0.72 -8.87 15.07
CA LEU A 83 0.99 -10.28 14.78
C LEU A 83 2.50 -10.62 14.90
N ARG A 84 3.34 -9.64 15.21
CA ARG A 84 4.76 -9.85 15.45
C ARG A 84 5.01 -10.29 16.89
N PRO A 85 5.88 -11.26 17.14
CA PRO A 85 6.29 -11.64 18.50
C PRO A 85 7.19 -10.55 19.13
N THR A 86 7.30 -10.61 20.44
CA THR A 86 8.27 -9.83 21.21
C THR A 86 9.69 -10.13 20.72
N GLY A 87 10.56 -9.14 20.67
CA GLY A 87 11.94 -9.27 20.21
C GLY A 87 12.12 -9.47 18.70
N ALA A 88 11.04 -9.43 17.93
CA ALA A 88 11.11 -9.55 16.47
C ALA A 88 11.83 -8.36 15.83
N ARG A 89 12.43 -8.60 14.66
CA ARG A 89 12.94 -7.54 13.79
C ARG A 89 11.87 -6.47 13.54
N PRO A 90 12.24 -5.19 13.42
CA PRO A 90 11.28 -4.13 13.13
C PRO A 90 10.61 -4.35 11.77
N VAL A 91 9.39 -3.84 11.64
CA VAL A 91 8.75 -3.64 10.34
C VAL A 91 9.30 -2.36 9.75
N LEU A 92 9.86 -2.41 8.55
CA LEU A 92 10.21 -1.22 7.79
C LEU A 92 8.91 -0.62 7.22
N ALA A 93 8.62 0.62 7.58
CA ALA A 93 7.45 1.35 7.12
C ALA A 93 7.92 2.45 6.16
N ALA A 94 7.84 2.21 4.86
CA ALA A 94 8.40 3.09 3.86
C ALA A 94 7.32 3.87 3.10
N ASP A 95 7.58 5.15 2.90
CA ASP A 95 6.78 6.02 2.05
C ASP A 95 7.66 7.09 1.42
N PHE A 96 7.28 7.64 0.27
CA PHE A 96 8.02 8.71 -0.36
C PHE A 96 7.53 10.10 0.10
N ALA A 97 6.34 10.20 0.69
CA ALA A 97 5.76 11.42 1.23
C ALA A 97 6.19 11.63 2.69
N ARG A 98 7.09 12.58 2.92
CA ARG A 98 7.65 12.87 4.25
C ARG A 98 6.58 13.29 5.26
N GLY A 99 5.53 13.99 4.81
CA GLY A 99 4.39 14.39 5.65
C GLY A 99 3.67 13.17 6.22
N MET A 100 3.45 12.14 5.40
CA MET A 100 2.85 10.87 5.82
C MET A 100 3.73 10.13 6.84
N LEU A 101 5.04 10.02 6.57
CA LEU A 101 5.98 9.35 7.49
C LEU A 101 6.07 10.04 8.86
N ARG A 102 5.94 11.36 8.92
CA ARG A 102 5.89 12.08 10.22
C ARG A 102 4.67 11.68 11.04
N LEU A 103 3.52 11.47 10.40
CA LEU A 103 2.31 11.00 11.07
C LEU A 103 2.44 9.53 11.47
N ALA A 104 2.98 8.70 10.60
CA ALA A 104 3.31 7.30 10.91
C ALA A 104 4.24 7.18 12.12
N ALA A 105 5.32 7.96 12.15
CA ALA A 105 6.28 7.97 13.27
C ALA A 105 5.60 8.35 14.60
N ARG A 106 4.70 9.34 14.59
CA ARG A 106 3.90 9.70 15.77
C ARG A 106 2.97 8.55 16.20
N LYS A 107 2.29 7.90 15.24
CA LYS A 107 1.41 6.76 15.48
C LYS A 107 2.16 5.55 16.04
N PHE A 108 3.38 5.31 15.58
CA PHE A 108 4.25 4.27 16.13
C PHE A 108 4.77 4.63 17.54
N GLY A 109 4.83 5.93 17.86
CA GLY A 109 5.36 6.48 19.11
C GLY A 109 6.88 6.29 19.22
N GLU A 110 7.42 6.50 20.44
CA GLU A 110 8.85 6.32 20.71
C GLU A 110 9.38 4.91 20.41
N LYS A 111 8.47 3.93 20.30
CA LYS A 111 8.78 2.53 19.94
C LYS A 111 9.45 2.40 18.58
N ALA A 112 9.18 3.31 17.65
CA ALA A 112 9.81 3.31 16.33
C ALA A 112 11.33 3.56 16.37
N LEU A 113 11.85 4.13 17.45
CA LEU A 113 13.26 4.46 17.66
C LEU A 113 14.00 3.48 18.58
N ARG A 114 13.33 2.42 19.05
CA ARG A 114 13.91 1.43 19.96
C ARG A 114 14.95 0.56 19.27
N LYS A 115 15.99 0.19 20.03
CA LYS A 115 17.08 -0.67 19.54
C LYS A 115 16.58 -2.11 19.34
N PRO A 116 16.98 -2.79 18.25
CA PRO A 116 16.71 -4.21 18.07
C PRO A 116 17.31 -5.07 19.19
N GLY A 117 16.66 -6.17 19.53
CA GLY A 117 17.21 -7.19 20.44
C GLY A 117 16.89 -6.99 21.93
N THR A 118 15.96 -6.08 22.26
CA THR A 118 15.39 -6.02 23.61
C THR A 118 14.09 -6.82 23.66
N ASP A 119 13.72 -7.40 24.80
CA ASP A 119 12.43 -8.12 25.02
C ASP A 119 11.21 -7.19 25.00
N GLU A 120 11.26 -6.20 24.12
CA GLU A 120 10.27 -5.14 24.01
C GLU A 120 9.21 -5.46 22.95
N ALA A 121 8.08 -4.77 23.06
CA ALA A 121 6.98 -4.90 22.11
C ALA A 121 7.46 -4.67 20.66
N PRO A 122 6.88 -5.35 19.66
CA PRO A 122 7.20 -5.14 18.24
C PRO A 122 7.08 -3.68 17.84
N TYR A 123 7.98 -3.19 16.99
CA TYR A 123 8.04 -1.80 16.56
C TYR A 123 8.26 -1.66 15.04
N ALA A 124 8.05 -0.45 14.53
CA ALA A 124 8.31 -0.10 13.14
C ALA A 124 9.36 0.99 13.03
N VAL A 125 10.09 0.98 11.93
CA VAL A 125 11.08 2.00 11.57
C VAL A 125 10.61 2.73 10.33
N PRO A 126 10.32 4.05 10.40
CA PRO A 126 10.00 4.85 9.24
C PRO A 126 11.20 4.95 8.29
N LEU A 127 10.94 4.84 6.99
CA LEU A 127 11.94 4.94 5.93
C LEU A 127 11.40 5.81 4.79
N GLU A 128 12.05 6.92 4.47
CA GLU A 128 11.71 7.68 3.27
C GLU A 128 12.32 6.98 2.05
N ALA A 129 11.46 6.43 1.18
CA ALA A 129 11.90 5.66 0.01
C ALA A 129 10.89 5.72 -1.13
N ASP A 130 11.42 5.67 -2.36
CA ASP A 130 10.63 5.47 -3.57
C ASP A 130 10.43 3.97 -3.81
N ALA A 131 9.18 3.55 -4.04
CA ALA A 131 8.81 2.16 -4.32
C ALA A 131 9.43 1.62 -5.63
N LEU A 132 9.83 2.51 -6.54
CA LEU A 132 10.50 2.14 -7.79
C LEU A 132 12.02 1.93 -7.61
N HIS A 133 12.61 2.46 -6.51
CA HIS A 133 14.06 2.45 -6.24
C HIS A 133 14.31 2.29 -4.74
N LEU A 134 14.08 1.09 -4.21
CA LEU A 134 14.24 0.82 -2.78
C LEU A 134 15.72 0.83 -2.37
N PRO A 135 16.11 1.56 -1.30
CA PRO A 135 17.49 1.55 -0.79
C PRO A 135 17.80 0.25 -0.01
N LEU A 136 17.36 -0.87 -0.55
CA LEU A 136 17.48 -2.19 0.06
C LEU A 136 18.23 -3.14 -0.86
N ARG A 137 18.98 -4.08 -0.24
CA ARG A 137 19.70 -5.11 -0.98
C ARG A 137 18.72 -6.06 -1.69
N ALA A 138 19.16 -6.62 -2.82
CA ALA A 138 18.45 -7.73 -3.45
C ALA A 138 18.32 -8.90 -2.46
N ALA A 139 17.23 -9.65 -2.56
CA ALA A 139 16.98 -10.86 -1.77
C ALA A 139 17.16 -10.65 -0.25
N SER A 140 16.64 -9.55 0.29
CA SER A 140 16.77 -9.19 1.71
C SER A 140 15.47 -9.28 2.52
N LEU A 141 14.30 -9.27 1.86
CA LEU A 141 13.00 -9.23 2.50
C LEU A 141 12.26 -10.57 2.43
N ASP A 142 11.58 -10.94 3.49
CA ASP A 142 10.71 -12.13 3.55
C ASP A 142 9.26 -11.79 3.15
N LEU A 143 8.85 -10.53 3.35
CA LEU A 143 7.51 -10.06 3.03
C LEU A 143 7.55 -8.59 2.61
N ILE A 144 6.89 -8.28 1.51
CA ILE A 144 6.52 -6.90 1.14
C ILE A 144 5.00 -6.83 1.13
N VAL A 145 4.46 -5.78 1.78
CA VAL A 145 3.03 -5.46 1.71
C VAL A 145 2.85 -4.00 1.36
N THR A 146 1.71 -3.70 0.76
CA THR A 146 1.24 -2.32 0.55
C THR A 146 -0.28 -2.28 0.61
N ALA A 147 -0.86 -1.19 1.08
CA ALA A 147 -2.30 -0.99 1.10
C ALA A 147 -2.67 0.38 0.54
N PHE A 148 -3.47 0.38 -0.53
CA PHE A 148 -4.01 1.56 -1.20
C PHE A 148 -2.96 2.56 -1.71
N GLY A 149 -1.73 2.08 -1.89
CA GLY A 149 -0.59 2.87 -2.35
C GLY A 149 -0.09 2.48 -3.74
N PHE A 150 -0.25 1.21 -4.14
CA PHE A 150 0.33 0.68 -5.38
C PHE A 150 -0.20 1.39 -6.63
N ARG A 151 -1.51 1.72 -6.67
CA ARG A 151 -2.13 2.47 -7.78
C ARG A 151 -1.52 3.84 -8.03
N ASN A 152 -0.77 4.38 -7.06
CA ASN A 152 -0.13 5.69 -7.14
C ASN A 152 1.31 5.64 -7.67
N LEU A 153 1.86 4.45 -7.95
CA LEU A 153 3.18 4.31 -8.56
C LEU A 153 3.14 4.84 -10.00
N ALA A 154 4.15 5.60 -10.36
CA ALA A 154 4.29 6.15 -11.72
C ALA A 154 4.53 5.06 -12.79
N ASN A 155 5.01 3.87 -12.37
CA ASN A 155 5.27 2.71 -13.22
C ASN A 155 5.07 1.41 -12.43
N TYR A 156 3.96 0.70 -12.70
CA TYR A 156 3.60 -0.53 -11.98
C TYR A 156 4.58 -1.67 -12.24
N GLU A 157 5.03 -1.82 -13.48
CA GLU A 157 5.99 -2.88 -13.83
C GLU A 157 7.35 -2.66 -13.17
N ALA A 158 7.83 -1.42 -13.13
CA ALA A 158 9.07 -1.07 -12.43
C ALA A 158 8.94 -1.36 -10.93
N GLY A 159 7.82 -0.99 -10.29
CA GLY A 159 7.54 -1.31 -8.89
C GLY A 159 7.53 -2.82 -8.63
N LEU A 160 6.84 -3.60 -9.47
CA LEU A 160 6.83 -5.07 -9.35
C LEU A 160 8.21 -5.69 -9.51
N ARG A 161 9.02 -5.22 -10.48
CA ARG A 161 10.42 -5.68 -10.64
C ARG A 161 11.27 -5.34 -9.42
N GLU A 162 11.09 -4.15 -8.84
CA GLU A 162 11.83 -3.74 -7.65
C GLU A 162 11.43 -4.55 -6.41
N PHE A 163 10.14 -4.86 -6.26
CA PHE A 163 9.66 -5.76 -5.21
C PHE A 163 10.20 -7.18 -5.40
N HIS A 164 10.19 -7.68 -6.64
CA HIS A 164 10.78 -8.98 -6.95
C HIS A 164 12.28 -9.00 -6.65
N ARG A 165 13.04 -7.95 -7.00
CA ARG A 165 14.47 -7.83 -6.71
C ARG A 165 14.78 -7.94 -5.22
N THR A 166 14.00 -7.23 -4.39
CA THR A 166 14.27 -7.09 -2.95
C THR A 166 13.74 -8.26 -2.11
N LEU A 167 12.70 -8.96 -2.54
CA LEU A 167 12.24 -10.19 -1.89
C LEU A 167 13.28 -11.30 -1.98
N LYS A 168 13.41 -12.10 -0.93
CA LYS A 168 14.16 -13.37 -0.95
C LYS A 168 13.46 -14.40 -1.85
N PRO A 169 14.18 -15.40 -2.38
CA PRO A 169 13.54 -16.60 -2.91
C PRO A 169 12.56 -17.18 -1.87
N GLY A 170 11.32 -17.49 -2.28
CA GLY A 170 10.24 -17.86 -1.38
C GLY A 170 9.59 -16.70 -0.61
N GLY A 171 10.08 -15.48 -0.78
CA GLY A 171 9.50 -14.27 -0.18
C GLY A 171 8.13 -13.94 -0.77
N GLN A 172 7.27 -13.32 0.03
CA GLN A 172 5.86 -13.08 -0.28
C GLN A 172 5.58 -11.62 -0.58
N LEU A 173 4.67 -11.38 -1.52
CA LEU A 173 4.13 -10.07 -1.86
C LEU A 173 2.64 -10.00 -1.53
N GLY A 174 2.20 -8.89 -0.94
CA GLY A 174 0.79 -8.58 -0.73
C GLY A 174 0.46 -7.15 -1.16
N ILE A 175 -0.47 -6.99 -2.09
CA ILE A 175 -0.96 -5.68 -2.56
C ILE A 175 -2.46 -5.62 -2.29
N LEU A 176 -2.86 -4.83 -1.28
CA LEU A 176 -4.25 -4.52 -1.01
C LEU A 176 -4.63 -3.25 -1.78
N GLU A 177 -5.61 -3.36 -2.68
CA GLU A 177 -5.99 -2.21 -3.50
C GLU A 177 -7.50 -2.19 -3.74
N PHE A 178 -8.01 -1.00 -4.09
CA PHE A 178 -9.39 -0.86 -4.53
C PHE A 178 -9.62 -1.58 -5.84
N SER A 179 -10.86 -2.02 -6.04
CA SER A 179 -11.31 -2.57 -7.31
C SER A 179 -12.76 -2.12 -7.57
N GLU A 180 -13.19 -2.23 -8.81
CA GLU A 180 -14.56 -1.88 -9.18
C GLU A 180 -15.46 -3.12 -9.07
N PRO A 181 -16.39 -3.14 -8.10
CA PRO A 181 -17.33 -4.23 -7.97
C PRO A 181 -18.28 -4.27 -9.18
N GLY A 182 -18.70 -5.48 -9.58
CA GLY A 182 -19.65 -5.68 -10.67
C GLY A 182 -21.12 -5.59 -10.23
N GLY A 183 -22.04 -5.67 -11.19
CA GLY A 183 -23.47 -5.80 -10.97
C GLY A 183 -24.15 -4.59 -10.30
N LEU A 184 -25.21 -4.84 -9.54
CA LEU A 184 -25.98 -3.79 -8.85
C LEU A 184 -25.16 -3.10 -7.76
N ILE A 185 -24.32 -3.82 -7.05
CA ILE A 185 -23.41 -3.28 -6.02
C ILE A 185 -22.43 -2.31 -6.68
N GLY A 186 -21.89 -2.66 -7.84
CA GLY A 186 -21.00 -1.77 -8.59
C GLY A 186 -21.68 -0.48 -9.01
N LYS A 187 -22.95 -0.54 -9.44
CA LYS A 187 -23.72 0.68 -9.78
C LYS A 187 -23.92 1.59 -8.58
N ALA A 188 -24.29 1.03 -7.43
CA ALA A 188 -24.45 1.78 -6.18
C ALA A 188 -23.12 2.38 -5.70
N TYR A 189 -22.04 1.60 -5.77
CA TYR A 189 -20.68 2.06 -5.42
C TYR A 189 -20.18 3.16 -6.36
N ALA A 190 -20.39 3.02 -7.66
CA ALA A 190 -20.04 4.05 -8.63
C ALA A 190 -20.80 5.37 -8.39
N LEU A 191 -22.09 5.29 -8.02
CA LEU A 191 -22.88 6.46 -7.65
C LEU A 191 -22.32 7.13 -6.39
N TYR A 192 -22.00 6.35 -5.37
CA TYR A 192 -21.37 6.86 -4.14
C TYR A 192 -20.02 7.54 -4.45
N PHE A 193 -19.15 6.87 -5.21
CA PHE A 193 -17.82 7.37 -5.56
C PHE A 193 -17.85 8.64 -6.43
N ARG A 194 -18.83 8.73 -7.37
CA ARG A 194 -18.91 9.87 -8.32
C ARG A 194 -19.65 11.08 -7.75
N ARG A 195 -20.57 10.89 -6.81
CA ARG A 195 -21.43 11.98 -6.29
C ARG A 195 -21.23 12.28 -4.82
N VAL A 196 -21.21 11.26 -3.97
CA VAL A 196 -21.16 11.44 -2.51
C VAL A 196 -19.74 11.77 -2.05
N LEU A 197 -18.77 11.01 -2.51
CA LEU A 197 -17.35 11.16 -2.13
C LEU A 197 -16.80 12.57 -2.44
N PRO A 198 -16.97 13.13 -3.68
CA PRO A 198 -16.50 14.48 -3.98
C PRO A 198 -17.25 15.58 -3.21
N ALA A 199 -18.53 15.35 -2.88
CA ALA A 199 -19.32 16.31 -2.08
C ALA A 199 -18.80 16.39 -0.64
N ILE A 200 -18.52 15.23 0.00
CA ILE A 200 -17.92 15.17 1.33
C ILE A 200 -16.50 15.74 1.31
N GLY A 201 -15.69 15.40 0.31
CA GLY A 201 -14.33 15.92 0.14
C GLY A 201 -14.29 17.46 0.05
N ARG A 202 -15.17 18.07 -0.72
CA ARG A 202 -15.30 19.52 -0.82
C ARG A 202 -15.71 20.17 0.49
N LEU A 203 -16.61 19.53 1.24
CA LEU A 203 -17.09 20.07 2.54
C LEU A 203 -15.98 20.09 3.59
N ILE A 204 -15.08 19.08 3.59
CA ILE A 204 -14.05 18.91 4.63
C ILE A 204 -12.73 19.61 4.27
N CYS A 205 -12.34 19.63 2.99
CA CYS A 205 -11.03 20.09 2.55
C CYS A 205 -11.02 21.30 1.60
N GLY A 206 -12.20 21.83 1.27
CA GLY A 206 -12.31 22.93 0.31
C GLY A 206 -12.07 22.46 -1.14
N GLN A 207 -11.48 23.34 -2.00
CA GLN A 207 -11.35 23.09 -3.44
C GLN A 207 -10.13 22.21 -3.83
N ASP A 208 -9.48 21.54 -2.91
CA ASP A 208 -8.27 20.78 -3.20
C ASP A 208 -8.56 19.51 -4.03
N GLY A 209 -7.85 19.38 -5.15
CA GLY A 209 -8.06 18.35 -6.18
C GLY A 209 -7.79 16.90 -5.79
N ALA A 210 -7.28 16.62 -4.58
CA ALA A 210 -6.95 15.28 -4.09
C ALA A 210 -8.16 14.32 -4.06
N TYR A 211 -9.37 14.83 -3.86
CA TYR A 211 -10.60 14.01 -3.83
C TYR A 211 -11.16 13.70 -5.22
N ASN A 212 -10.77 14.48 -6.22
CA ASN A 212 -11.06 14.16 -7.61
C ASN A 212 -10.06 13.09 -8.14
N TYR A 213 -8.87 13.03 -7.55
CA TYR A 213 -7.85 12.05 -7.92
C TYR A 213 -8.21 10.61 -7.52
N LEU A 214 -8.85 10.40 -6.36
CA LEU A 214 -9.17 9.05 -5.87
C LEU A 214 -10.10 8.28 -6.84
N PRO A 215 -11.26 8.81 -7.29
CA PRO A 215 -12.08 8.10 -8.28
C PRO A 215 -11.36 7.82 -9.58
N THR A 216 -10.56 8.77 -10.06
CA THR A 216 -9.78 8.62 -11.30
C THR A 216 -8.73 7.52 -11.14
N SER A 217 -7.92 7.56 -10.08
CA SER A 217 -6.86 6.57 -9.85
C SER A 217 -7.37 5.16 -9.61
N VAL A 218 -8.59 5.00 -9.06
CA VAL A 218 -9.24 3.69 -8.92
C VAL A 218 -9.76 3.20 -10.26
N GLY A 219 -10.37 4.08 -11.08
CA GLY A 219 -10.87 3.71 -12.41
C GLY A 219 -9.76 3.39 -13.42
N ASP A 220 -8.60 4.04 -13.28
CA ASP A 220 -7.42 3.81 -14.14
C ASP A 220 -6.59 2.59 -13.70
N PHE A 221 -6.84 2.03 -12.51
CA PHE A 221 -6.09 0.89 -12.00
C PHE A 221 -6.43 -0.39 -12.76
N PRO A 222 -5.46 -1.25 -13.12
CA PRO A 222 -5.70 -2.45 -13.88
C PRO A 222 -6.72 -3.38 -13.20
N PRO A 223 -7.64 -3.97 -13.98
CA PRO A 223 -8.55 -4.99 -13.44
C PRO A 223 -7.77 -6.21 -12.94
N PRO A 224 -8.35 -7.03 -12.03
CA PRO A 224 -7.61 -8.10 -11.35
C PRO A 224 -6.86 -9.05 -12.26
N HIS A 225 -7.45 -9.47 -13.37
CA HIS A 225 -6.79 -10.38 -14.30
C HIS A 225 -5.53 -9.77 -14.93
N GLN A 226 -5.56 -8.48 -15.28
CA GLN A 226 -4.42 -7.77 -15.87
C GLN A 226 -3.31 -7.55 -14.82
N MET A 227 -3.68 -7.19 -13.59
CA MET A 227 -2.72 -7.05 -12.50
C MET A 227 -2.00 -8.38 -12.22
N LEU A 228 -2.72 -9.51 -12.20
CA LEU A 228 -2.13 -10.84 -12.05
C LEU A 228 -1.15 -11.16 -13.19
N GLN A 229 -1.48 -10.83 -14.44
CA GLN A 229 -0.58 -11.00 -15.58
C GLN A 229 0.70 -10.15 -15.43
N MET A 230 0.57 -8.90 -14.96
CA MET A 230 1.73 -8.03 -14.69
C MET A 230 2.64 -8.63 -13.61
N MET A 231 2.07 -9.18 -12.53
CA MET A 231 2.83 -9.85 -11.47
C MET A 231 3.58 -11.08 -12.02
N GLN A 232 2.92 -11.90 -12.84
CA GLN A 232 3.55 -13.05 -13.51
C GLN A 232 4.66 -12.62 -14.45
N SER A 233 4.45 -11.57 -15.25
CA SER A 233 5.47 -11.00 -16.14
C SER A 233 6.68 -10.44 -15.40
N ALA A 234 6.49 -9.96 -14.16
CA ALA A 234 7.57 -9.53 -13.28
C ALA A 234 8.33 -10.70 -12.60
N GLY A 235 7.96 -11.95 -12.90
CA GLY A 235 8.64 -13.15 -12.40
C GLY A 235 8.04 -13.77 -11.14
N PHE A 236 6.88 -13.29 -10.67
CA PHE A 236 6.20 -13.88 -9.53
C PHE A 236 5.43 -15.15 -9.90
N VAL A 237 5.30 -16.06 -8.94
CA VAL A 237 4.48 -17.29 -9.02
C VAL A 237 3.39 -17.26 -7.95
N ASP A 238 2.47 -18.22 -7.98
CA ASP A 238 1.34 -18.34 -7.06
C ASP A 238 0.51 -17.05 -6.97
N CYS A 239 0.41 -16.34 -8.09
CA CYS A 239 -0.33 -15.08 -8.16
C CYS A 239 -1.82 -15.33 -7.98
N ALA A 240 -2.42 -14.71 -6.96
CA ALA A 240 -3.83 -14.86 -6.66
C ALA A 240 -4.44 -13.51 -6.27
N TRP A 241 -5.75 -13.35 -6.52
CA TRP A 241 -6.54 -12.22 -6.07
C TRP A 241 -7.70 -12.69 -5.20
N GLN A 242 -7.84 -12.09 -4.02
CA GLN A 242 -8.92 -12.36 -3.08
C GLN A 242 -9.77 -11.12 -2.87
N PRO A 243 -11.05 -11.13 -3.29
CA PRO A 243 -11.94 -10.00 -3.11
C PRO A 243 -12.29 -9.79 -1.63
N TYR A 244 -12.39 -8.52 -1.23
CA TYR A 244 -12.88 -8.06 0.07
C TYR A 244 -14.14 -7.23 -0.13
N THR A 245 -15.10 -7.36 0.78
CA THR A 245 -16.32 -6.55 0.82
C THR A 245 -16.95 -6.34 -0.55
N PHE A 246 -17.55 -7.39 -1.11
CA PHE A 246 -18.19 -7.35 -2.44
C PHE A 246 -17.28 -6.90 -3.59
N ALA A 247 -15.97 -7.15 -3.48
CA ALA A 247 -14.96 -6.72 -4.43
C ALA A 247 -14.76 -5.18 -4.52
N ILE A 248 -15.10 -4.42 -3.48
CA ILE A 248 -14.74 -2.99 -3.37
C ILE A 248 -13.23 -2.82 -3.18
N ALA A 249 -12.61 -3.77 -2.50
CA ALA A 249 -11.15 -3.91 -2.42
C ALA A 249 -10.78 -5.38 -2.63
N GLY A 250 -9.51 -5.64 -2.89
CA GLY A 250 -9.00 -7.00 -3.00
C GLY A 250 -7.52 -7.07 -2.67
N LEU A 251 -7.12 -8.23 -2.18
CA LEU A 251 -5.74 -8.54 -1.88
C LEU A 251 -5.15 -9.39 -3.01
N TYR A 252 -4.16 -8.84 -3.70
CA TYR A 252 -3.27 -9.60 -4.58
C TYR A 252 -2.15 -10.21 -3.73
N THR A 253 -1.86 -11.47 -3.95
CA THR A 253 -0.75 -12.19 -3.30
C THR A 253 0.10 -12.87 -4.35
N ALA A 254 1.40 -12.95 -4.12
CA ALA A 254 2.33 -13.70 -4.96
C ALA A 254 3.56 -14.12 -4.16
N THR A 255 4.34 -15.02 -4.76
CA THR A 255 5.59 -15.52 -4.19
C THR A 255 6.73 -15.29 -5.19
N ARG A 256 7.89 -14.82 -4.71
CA ARG A 256 9.10 -14.91 -5.52
C ARG A 256 9.52 -16.37 -5.61
N PRO A 257 9.79 -16.95 -6.81
CA PRO A 257 10.18 -18.35 -6.94
C PRO A 257 11.36 -18.70 -6.02
N PRO A 258 11.40 -19.91 -5.43
CA PRO A 258 12.62 -20.41 -4.80
C PRO A 258 13.75 -20.52 -5.82
N LEU A 259 15.00 -20.50 -5.35
CA LEU A 259 16.12 -20.90 -6.20
C LEU A 259 15.99 -22.40 -6.48
N LEU A 260 16.08 -22.77 -7.75
CA LEU A 260 16.15 -24.18 -8.17
C LEU A 260 17.46 -24.81 -7.71
#